data_baba2046ae375af3a8549264bae1d6b6
#
_entry.id   baba2046ae375af3a8549264bae1d6b6
#
_cell.length_a   1.000
_cell.length_b   1.000
_cell.length_c   1.000
_cell.angle_alpha   90.00
_cell.angle_beta   90.00
_cell.angle_gamma   90.00
#
_symmetry.space_group_name_H-M   'P 1'
#
loop_
_entity.id
_entity.type
_entity.pdbx_description
1 polymer ?
#
loop_
_entity_poly.entity_id
_entity_poly.type
_entity_poly.pdbx_seq_one_letter_code
_entity_poly.pdbx_strand_id
1 'polypeptide(L)'
;NGMTFSASLDMGGGQTLDTGDFELDTQDMGTDDNVSVAIGVAGLTITLSQDGVDDLYDDDIAGDIGISGAMGDLTYNVVTGLEDADPTSLSIGYSAGAISGSVATSDEGDASTVTVTYAMGDITVSAESDTDRTGADTSSVTVTYAMADGMSLSLENSEDVNTLGVTYSSGAISVAVEADDATDESWEATMAYDLGGGATFNLGTNDDETTFAGVGFSF
;
A
#
# COMPACT_ATOMS: atom_id res chain seq x y z
N ASN A 1 -25.98 1.03 20.59
CA ASN A 1 -24.54 1.08 20.94
C ASN A 1 -24.15 -0.31 21.45
N GLY A 2 -23.62 -1.16 20.56
CA GLY A 2 -23.12 -2.49 20.89
C GLY A 2 -21.60 -2.48 21.04
N MET A 3 -21.07 -3.37 21.85
CA MET A 3 -19.68 -3.73 21.87
C MET A 3 -19.50 -4.91 20.93
N THR A 4 -18.49 -4.86 20.05
CA THR A 4 -18.07 -5.98 19.21
C THR A 4 -16.79 -6.57 19.78
N PHE A 5 -16.66 -7.87 19.66
CA PHE A 5 -15.45 -8.59 20.00
C PHE A 5 -15.10 -9.50 18.84
N SER A 6 -13.88 -9.46 18.39
CA SER A 6 -13.35 -10.39 17.39
C SER A 6 -12.00 -10.93 17.85
N ALA A 7 -11.70 -12.15 17.45
CA ALA A 7 -10.40 -12.75 17.65
C ALA A 7 -10.03 -13.49 16.37
N SER A 8 -8.79 -13.34 15.92
CA SER A 8 -8.23 -14.03 14.77
C SER A 8 -6.94 -14.74 15.16
N LEU A 9 -6.67 -15.83 14.50
CA LEU A 9 -5.43 -16.58 14.60
C LEU A 9 -4.95 -16.81 13.18
N ASP A 10 -3.79 -16.32 12.86
CA ASP A 10 -3.11 -16.67 11.60
C ASP A 10 -2.30 -17.96 11.83
N MET A 11 -2.54 -18.96 11.01
CA MET A 11 -1.82 -20.24 11.07
C MET A 11 -0.82 -20.40 9.92
N GLY A 12 -0.56 -19.35 9.17
CA GLY A 12 0.43 -19.24 8.11
C GLY A 12 0.54 -20.42 7.14
N GLY A 13 1.12 -20.22 6.01
CA GLY A 13 1.56 -21.27 5.09
C GLY A 13 1.00 -21.12 3.68
N GLY A 14 1.87 -21.04 2.72
CA GLY A 14 1.55 -20.94 1.30
C GLY A 14 2.82 -20.89 0.45
N GLN A 15 2.65 -20.90 -0.84
CA GLN A 15 3.70 -20.52 -1.79
C GLN A 15 3.16 -19.35 -2.61
N THR A 16 3.92 -18.28 -2.69
CA THR A 16 3.66 -17.14 -3.56
C THR A 16 4.63 -17.17 -4.73
N LEU A 17 4.13 -16.84 -5.93
CA LEU A 17 4.99 -16.55 -7.05
C LEU A 17 5.49 -15.11 -6.90
N ASP A 18 6.78 -14.92 -6.61
CA ASP A 18 7.40 -13.63 -6.78
C ASP A 18 7.56 -13.35 -8.28
N THR A 19 6.95 -12.27 -8.75
CA THR A 19 7.00 -11.85 -10.15
C THR A 19 8.25 -11.02 -10.46
N GLY A 20 9.02 -10.61 -9.43
CA GLY A 20 10.27 -9.87 -9.58
C GLY A 20 11.46 -10.75 -9.95
N ASP A 21 11.54 -11.96 -9.43
CA ASP A 21 12.66 -12.89 -9.67
C ASP A 21 12.28 -14.25 -10.26
N PHE A 22 10.98 -14.48 -10.48
CA PHE A 22 10.46 -15.76 -11.03
C PHE A 22 10.66 -16.99 -10.16
N GLU A 23 10.80 -16.82 -8.88
CA GLU A 23 10.89 -17.92 -7.93
C GLU A 23 9.55 -18.19 -7.24
N LEU A 24 9.31 -19.42 -6.89
CA LEU A 24 8.26 -19.81 -5.96
C LEU A 24 8.79 -19.64 -4.55
N ASP A 25 8.47 -18.50 -3.94
CA ASP A 25 8.78 -18.28 -2.54
C ASP A 25 7.91 -19.16 -1.67
N THR A 26 8.55 -19.93 -0.84
CA THR A 26 7.89 -20.57 0.26
C THR A 26 7.56 -19.46 1.25
N GLN A 27 6.29 -19.11 1.37
CA GLN A 27 5.88 -18.38 2.57
C GLN A 27 6.25 -19.25 3.76
N ASP A 28 7.23 -18.81 4.48
CA ASP A 28 7.58 -19.42 5.74
C ASP A 28 6.30 -19.51 6.56
N MET A 29 6.06 -20.66 7.15
CA MET A 29 5.13 -20.73 8.28
C MET A 29 5.83 -19.91 9.36
N GLY A 30 5.64 -18.58 9.26
CA GLY A 30 6.30 -17.64 10.11
C GLY A 30 6.04 -18.01 11.56
N THR A 31 6.99 -17.77 12.38
CA THR A 31 6.86 -17.81 13.84
C THR A 31 5.84 -16.77 14.36
N ASP A 32 5.14 -16.13 13.44
CA ASP A 32 4.11 -15.13 13.71
C ASP A 32 2.76 -15.81 13.96
N ASP A 33 2.71 -16.66 15.01
CA ASP A 33 1.48 -17.18 15.60
C ASP A 33 0.71 -16.03 16.28
N ASN A 34 0.39 -14.96 15.50
CA ASN A 34 -0.21 -13.77 16.03
C ASN A 34 -1.69 -14.01 16.36
N VAL A 35 -1.98 -14.12 17.64
CA VAL A 35 -3.35 -14.04 18.14
C VAL A 35 -3.72 -12.58 18.27
N SER A 36 -4.64 -12.12 17.44
CA SER A 36 -5.18 -10.77 17.51
C SER A 36 -6.55 -10.76 18.16
N VAL A 37 -6.77 -9.80 19.06
CA VAL A 37 -8.05 -9.54 19.71
C VAL A 37 -8.44 -8.09 19.47
N ALA A 38 -9.60 -7.86 18.88
CA ALA A 38 -10.11 -6.52 18.68
C ALA A 38 -11.43 -6.30 19.44
N ILE A 39 -11.53 -5.15 20.10
CA ILE A 39 -12.69 -4.71 20.87
C ILE A 39 -13.19 -3.40 20.29
N GLY A 40 -14.39 -3.41 19.71
CA GLY A 40 -15.04 -2.23 19.18
C GLY A 40 -16.12 -1.69 20.12
N VAL A 41 -16.09 -0.39 20.41
CA VAL A 41 -17.12 0.29 21.21
C VAL A 41 -17.31 1.73 20.72
N ALA A 42 -18.53 2.08 20.36
CA ALA A 42 -18.92 3.46 20.00
C ALA A 42 -18.04 4.14 18.92
N GLY A 43 -17.55 3.37 17.95
CA GLY A 43 -16.69 3.88 16.87
C GLY A 43 -15.18 3.90 17.20
N LEU A 44 -14.82 3.47 18.40
CA LEU A 44 -13.44 3.20 18.78
C LEU A 44 -13.16 1.70 18.62
N THR A 45 -12.01 1.34 18.09
CA THR A 45 -11.51 -0.04 18.08
C THR A 45 -10.16 -0.08 18.79
N ILE A 46 -10.00 -1.05 19.68
CA ILE A 46 -8.73 -1.36 20.33
C ILE A 46 -8.35 -2.76 19.87
N THR A 47 -7.17 -2.89 19.28
CA THR A 47 -6.57 -4.16 18.87
C THR A 47 -5.40 -4.49 19.76
N LEU A 48 -5.31 -5.73 20.17
CA LEU A 48 -4.21 -6.29 20.96
C LEU A 48 -3.67 -7.49 20.20
N SER A 49 -2.39 -7.50 19.92
CA SER A 49 -1.71 -8.60 19.25
C SER A 49 -0.24 -8.57 19.69
N GLN A 50 0.42 -9.68 19.74
CA GLN A 50 1.86 -9.70 19.99
C GLN A 50 2.55 -9.50 18.63
N ASP A 51 3.24 -8.38 18.43
CA ASP A 51 3.92 -8.00 17.17
C ASP A 51 3.04 -8.18 15.91
N GLY A 52 1.73 -7.95 16.04
CA GLY A 52 0.78 -8.22 14.97
C GLY A 52 -0.13 -7.04 14.64
N VAL A 53 0.24 -5.81 15.05
CA VAL A 53 -0.39 -4.57 14.64
C VAL A 53 0.64 -3.78 13.84
N ASP A 54 0.46 -3.69 12.54
CA ASP A 54 1.39 -3.01 11.64
C ASP A 54 1.61 -1.55 12.07
N ASP A 55 2.87 -1.10 12.07
CA ASP A 55 3.22 0.31 12.26
C ASP A 55 2.55 1.15 11.16
N LEU A 56 2.17 2.38 11.48
CA LEU A 56 1.40 3.22 10.57
C LEU A 56 2.27 3.99 9.57
N TYR A 57 3.57 3.91 9.71
CA TYR A 57 4.55 4.52 8.81
C TYR A 57 5.29 3.45 8.00
N ASP A 58 5.63 2.33 8.62
CA ASP A 58 6.42 1.25 8.01
C ASP A 58 5.84 -0.10 8.42
N ASP A 59 5.24 -0.81 7.48
CA ASP A 59 4.58 -2.10 7.68
C ASP A 59 5.55 -3.29 7.91
N ASP A 60 6.86 -3.06 7.75
CA ASP A 60 7.88 -4.03 8.17
C ASP A 60 8.09 -4.06 9.70
N ILE A 61 7.49 -3.10 10.42
CA ILE A 61 7.55 -3.00 11.88
C ILE A 61 6.14 -3.19 12.45
N ALA A 62 6.07 -3.95 13.52
CA ALA A 62 4.80 -4.22 14.16
C ALA A 62 4.82 -3.81 15.63
N GLY A 63 3.66 -3.40 16.13
CA GLY A 63 3.40 -3.12 17.53
C GLY A 63 2.41 -4.10 18.14
N ASP A 64 2.12 -3.91 19.41
CA ASP A 64 1.25 -4.79 20.20
C ASP A 64 -0.16 -4.23 20.37
N ILE A 65 -0.31 -2.93 20.35
CA ILE A 65 -1.56 -2.24 20.67
C ILE A 65 -1.90 -1.26 19.54
N GLY A 66 -3.07 -1.46 18.95
CA GLY A 66 -3.67 -0.54 17.99
C GLY A 66 -4.90 0.14 18.58
N ILE A 67 -5.02 1.45 18.38
CA ILE A 67 -6.22 2.22 18.75
C ILE A 67 -6.66 3.00 17.51
N SER A 68 -7.86 2.73 17.02
CA SER A 68 -8.39 3.41 15.85
C SER A 68 -9.80 3.93 16.07
N GLY A 69 -10.16 4.99 15.35
CA GLY A 69 -11.50 5.53 15.41
C GLY A 69 -11.78 6.57 14.32
N ALA A 70 -13.03 7.02 14.29
CA ALA A 70 -13.46 8.07 13.37
C ALA A 70 -14.35 9.09 14.10
N MET A 71 -14.20 10.35 13.70
CA MET A 71 -15.02 11.47 14.19
C MET A 71 -15.40 12.40 13.02
N GLY A 72 -16.59 12.19 12.48
CA GLY A 72 -17.00 12.85 11.26
C GLY A 72 -16.13 12.43 10.07
N ASP A 73 -15.53 13.40 9.41
CA ASP A 73 -14.65 13.21 8.25
C ASP A 73 -13.19 12.94 8.63
N LEU A 74 -12.90 12.86 9.94
CA LEU A 74 -11.58 12.53 10.47
C LEU A 74 -11.50 11.07 10.89
N THR A 75 -10.38 10.44 10.57
CA THR A 75 -9.97 9.14 11.12
C THR A 75 -8.66 9.29 11.88
N TYR A 76 -8.44 8.45 12.84
CA TYR A 76 -7.18 8.40 13.59
C TYR A 76 -6.82 6.97 13.95
N ASN A 77 -5.53 6.68 13.93
CA ASN A 77 -4.92 5.46 14.39
C ASN A 77 -3.70 5.76 15.22
N VAL A 78 -3.47 4.95 16.23
CA VAL A 78 -2.24 4.94 17.04
C VAL A 78 -1.82 3.49 17.18
N VAL A 79 -0.55 3.20 16.95
CA VAL A 79 0.06 1.89 17.19
C VAL A 79 1.24 2.07 18.11
N THR A 80 1.42 1.18 19.07
CA THR A 80 2.55 1.17 19.99
C THR A 80 2.87 -0.26 20.41
N GLY A 81 4.12 -0.54 20.63
CA GLY A 81 4.58 -1.78 21.23
C GLY A 81 4.63 -1.72 22.74
N LEU A 82 4.90 -2.85 23.36
CA LEU A 82 5.10 -3.00 24.80
C LEU A 82 6.57 -3.15 25.18
N GLU A 83 7.43 -3.32 24.21
CA GLU A 83 8.87 -3.40 24.40
C GLU A 83 9.51 -2.01 24.33
N ASP A 84 10.62 -1.80 25.04
CA ASP A 84 11.32 -0.47 25.11
C ASP A 84 11.87 0.00 23.74
N ALA A 85 11.96 -0.91 22.75
CA ALA A 85 12.49 -0.64 21.42
C ALA A 85 11.40 -0.43 20.37
N ASP A 86 10.14 -0.70 20.71
CA ASP A 86 9.04 -0.61 19.75
C ASP A 86 8.65 0.85 19.52
N PRO A 87 8.54 1.29 18.28
CA PRO A 87 8.11 2.64 17.98
C PRO A 87 6.63 2.87 18.32
N THR A 88 6.29 4.13 18.49
CA THR A 88 4.89 4.57 18.52
C THR A 88 4.59 5.35 17.26
N SER A 89 3.59 4.92 16.53
CA SER A 89 3.15 5.59 15.33
C SER A 89 1.73 6.16 15.46
N LEU A 90 1.48 7.24 14.71
CA LEU A 90 0.21 7.94 14.66
C LEU A 90 -0.17 8.20 13.20
N SER A 91 -1.39 7.90 12.83
CA SER A 91 -1.96 8.34 11.57
C SER A 91 -3.25 9.13 11.79
N ILE A 92 -3.39 10.24 11.07
CA ILE A 92 -4.60 11.05 11.01
C ILE A 92 -5.00 11.20 9.56
N GLY A 93 -6.23 10.80 9.23
CA GLY A 93 -6.81 10.96 7.90
C GLY A 93 -7.99 11.93 7.91
N TYR A 94 -8.17 12.65 6.82
CA TYR A 94 -9.31 13.50 6.56
C TYR A 94 -9.86 13.23 5.16
N SER A 95 -11.18 13.12 5.02
CA SER A 95 -11.80 12.93 3.70
C SER A 95 -13.15 13.63 3.66
N ALA A 96 -13.26 14.71 2.90
CA ALA A 96 -14.48 15.48 2.71
C ALA A 96 -14.66 15.89 1.25
N GLY A 97 -15.68 15.32 0.59
CA GLY A 97 -16.00 15.60 -0.80
C GLY A 97 -14.87 15.25 -1.76
N ALA A 98 -14.29 16.26 -2.40
CA ALA A 98 -13.22 16.09 -3.38
C ALA A 98 -11.81 16.10 -2.77
N ILE A 99 -11.68 16.41 -1.49
CA ILE A 99 -10.40 16.55 -0.80
C ILE A 99 -10.23 15.42 0.19
N SER A 100 -9.09 14.76 0.15
CA SER A 100 -8.61 13.86 1.19
C SER A 100 -7.15 14.11 1.49
N GLY A 101 -6.72 13.73 2.66
CA GLY A 101 -5.33 13.81 3.05
C GLY A 101 -5.07 12.99 4.30
N SER A 102 -3.82 12.63 4.50
CA SER A 102 -3.37 11.90 5.69
C SER A 102 -2.01 12.36 6.12
N VAL A 103 -1.75 12.18 7.40
CA VAL A 103 -0.41 12.30 8.00
C VAL A 103 -0.19 11.01 8.77
N ALA A 104 0.92 10.34 8.50
CA ALA A 104 1.43 9.25 9.30
C ALA A 104 2.80 9.64 9.87
N THR A 105 3.04 9.31 11.12
CA THR A 105 4.32 9.62 11.79
C THR A 105 4.74 8.46 12.67
N SER A 106 6.04 8.27 12.83
CA SER A 106 6.63 7.35 13.82
C SER A 106 7.60 8.11 14.70
N ASP A 107 7.73 7.74 15.97
CA ASP A 107 8.73 8.30 16.89
C ASP A 107 10.12 7.71 16.65
N GLU A 108 10.25 6.66 15.85
CA GLU A 108 11.53 6.15 15.39
C GLU A 108 12.06 7.01 14.23
N GLY A 109 13.15 7.72 14.48
CA GLY A 109 13.83 8.55 13.48
C GLY A 109 13.06 9.82 13.06
N ASP A 110 12.01 10.22 13.81
CA ASP A 110 11.13 11.34 13.45
C ASP A 110 10.50 11.22 12.05
N ALA A 111 10.24 9.99 11.61
CA ALA A 111 9.70 9.68 10.30
C ALA A 111 8.25 10.17 10.11
N SER A 112 7.93 10.66 8.92
CA SER A 112 6.59 11.13 8.62
C SER A 112 6.26 11.09 7.13
N THR A 113 5.02 10.71 6.82
CA THR A 113 4.45 10.82 5.47
C THR A 113 3.23 11.73 5.50
N VAL A 114 3.18 12.70 4.62
CA VAL A 114 2.04 13.60 4.43
C VAL A 114 1.52 13.45 3.01
N THR A 115 0.26 13.06 2.87
CA THR A 115 -0.40 12.93 1.57
C THR A 115 -1.60 13.87 1.47
N VAL A 116 -1.77 14.53 0.33
CA VAL A 116 -2.96 15.32 0.01
C VAL A 116 -3.45 14.94 -1.37
N THR A 117 -4.74 14.66 -1.50
CA THR A 117 -5.36 14.30 -2.76
C THR A 117 -6.56 15.20 -3.03
N TYR A 118 -6.69 15.64 -4.27
CA TYR A 118 -7.85 16.39 -4.76
C TYR A 118 -8.40 15.72 -6.03
N ALA A 119 -9.67 15.32 -5.98
CA ALA A 119 -10.38 14.69 -7.10
C ALA A 119 -11.36 15.68 -7.76
N MET A 120 -11.22 15.86 -9.07
CA MET A 120 -12.08 16.75 -9.87
C MET A 120 -12.57 16.01 -11.11
N GLY A 121 -13.73 15.38 -11.01
CA GLY A 121 -14.27 14.53 -12.07
C GLY A 121 -13.34 13.37 -12.38
N ASP A 122 -12.84 13.33 -13.60
CA ASP A 122 -11.95 12.26 -14.07
C ASP A 122 -10.44 12.54 -13.76
N ILE A 123 -10.14 13.68 -13.14
CA ILE A 123 -8.78 14.08 -12.79
C ILE A 123 -8.59 13.96 -11.29
N THR A 124 -7.50 13.32 -10.90
CA THR A 124 -7.02 13.29 -9.51
C THR A 124 -5.61 13.86 -9.46
N VAL A 125 -5.38 14.74 -8.51
CA VAL A 125 -4.04 15.27 -8.19
C VAL A 125 -3.71 14.86 -6.78
N SER A 126 -2.57 14.20 -6.59
CA SER A 126 -2.01 13.88 -5.27
C SER A 126 -0.63 14.49 -5.11
N ALA A 127 -0.33 14.87 -3.90
CA ALA A 127 1.01 15.30 -3.50
C ALA A 127 1.37 14.55 -2.23
N GLU A 128 2.60 14.09 -2.18
CA GLU A 128 3.16 13.40 -1.03
C GLU A 128 4.48 14.04 -0.64
N SER A 129 4.75 14.09 0.65
CA SER A 129 6.04 14.42 1.22
C SER A 129 6.34 13.39 2.30
N ASP A 130 7.48 12.77 2.19
CA ASP A 130 7.94 11.72 3.07
C ASP A 130 9.28 12.12 3.68
N THR A 131 9.42 11.93 4.99
CA THR A 131 10.68 12.01 5.72
C THR A 131 10.95 10.64 6.29
N ASP A 132 11.96 9.97 5.79
CA ASP A 132 12.30 8.63 6.25
C ASP A 132 12.95 8.62 7.64
N ARG A 133 13.14 7.42 8.22
CA ARG A 133 13.77 7.23 9.53
C ARG A 133 15.24 7.65 9.59
N THR A 134 15.86 7.91 8.46
CA THR A 134 17.23 8.44 8.37
C THR A 134 17.26 9.96 8.27
N GLY A 135 16.08 10.60 8.16
CA GLY A 135 15.90 12.03 7.97
C GLY A 135 16.11 12.48 6.53
N ALA A 136 16.02 11.56 5.56
CA ALA A 136 15.98 11.92 4.15
C ALA A 136 14.55 12.32 3.76
N ASP A 137 14.43 13.44 3.08
CA ASP A 137 13.15 13.97 2.62
C ASP A 137 12.95 13.65 1.15
N THR A 138 11.79 13.14 0.81
CA THR A 138 11.33 12.98 -0.59
C THR A 138 10.00 13.68 -0.80
N SER A 139 9.71 14.06 -2.04
CA SER A 139 8.42 14.63 -2.38
C SER A 139 8.00 14.24 -3.79
N SER A 140 6.71 13.98 -3.97
CA SER A 140 6.15 13.69 -5.27
C SER A 140 4.83 14.43 -5.51
N VAL A 141 4.53 14.65 -6.79
CA VAL A 141 3.23 15.12 -7.25
C VAL A 141 2.80 14.24 -8.40
N THR A 142 1.63 13.63 -8.27
CA THR A 142 1.04 12.77 -9.30
C THR A 142 -0.26 13.37 -9.80
N VAL A 143 -0.42 13.41 -11.12
CA VAL A 143 -1.67 13.75 -11.79
C VAL A 143 -2.17 12.53 -12.53
N THR A 144 -3.36 12.06 -12.20
CA THR A 144 -4.01 10.93 -12.88
C THR A 144 -5.25 11.40 -13.62
N TYR A 145 -5.39 10.99 -14.86
CA TYR A 145 -6.60 11.20 -15.66
C TYR A 145 -7.25 9.86 -16.00
N ALA A 146 -8.44 9.62 -15.46
CA ALA A 146 -9.24 8.46 -15.79
C ALA A 146 -9.95 8.70 -17.14
N MET A 147 -9.54 7.94 -18.14
CA MET A 147 -10.16 7.98 -19.47
C MET A 147 -11.32 7.00 -19.55
N ALA A 148 -12.18 7.15 -20.56
CA ALA A 148 -13.24 6.20 -20.84
C ALA A 148 -12.67 4.78 -21.12
N ASP A 149 -13.53 3.77 -20.97
CA ASP A 149 -13.24 2.37 -21.33
C ASP A 149 -12.13 1.69 -20.52
N GLY A 150 -11.92 2.12 -19.27
CA GLY A 150 -10.97 1.47 -18.35
C GLY A 150 -9.51 1.84 -18.59
N MET A 151 -9.24 2.92 -19.30
CA MET A 151 -7.89 3.50 -19.43
C MET A 151 -7.63 4.56 -18.38
N SER A 152 -6.39 4.68 -17.92
CA SER A 152 -5.90 5.85 -17.19
C SER A 152 -4.52 6.27 -17.67
N LEU A 153 -4.25 7.55 -17.49
CA LEU A 153 -2.97 8.18 -17.73
C LEU A 153 -2.50 8.79 -16.43
N SER A 154 -1.26 8.54 -16.03
CA SER A 154 -0.62 9.18 -14.88
C SER A 154 0.65 9.91 -15.31
N LEU A 155 0.89 11.03 -14.67
CA LEU A 155 2.16 11.74 -14.72
C LEU A 155 2.57 12.01 -13.28
N GLU A 156 3.72 11.51 -12.90
CA GLU A 156 4.33 11.75 -11.61
C GLU A 156 5.62 12.53 -11.79
N ASN A 157 5.85 13.48 -10.89
CA ASN A 157 7.15 14.11 -10.71
C ASN A 157 7.61 13.81 -9.28
N SER A 158 8.72 13.14 -9.15
CA SER A 158 9.36 12.82 -7.87
C SER A 158 10.84 13.16 -7.99
N GLU A 159 11.31 14.11 -7.20
CA GLU A 159 12.73 14.48 -7.06
C GLU A 159 13.45 14.71 -8.40
N ASP A 160 12.86 15.50 -9.29
CA ASP A 160 13.38 15.79 -10.63
C ASP A 160 13.26 14.64 -11.67
N VAL A 161 12.65 13.51 -11.30
CA VAL A 161 12.29 12.45 -12.24
C VAL A 161 10.80 12.55 -12.60
N ASN A 162 10.50 12.49 -13.89
CA ASN A 162 9.13 12.42 -14.37
C ASN A 162 8.83 11.01 -14.83
N THR A 163 7.75 10.44 -14.32
CA THR A 163 7.26 9.11 -14.69
C THR A 163 5.92 9.23 -15.39
N LEU A 164 5.80 8.63 -16.57
CA LEU A 164 4.58 8.55 -17.35
C LEU A 164 4.03 7.13 -17.28
N GLY A 165 2.82 6.97 -16.74
CA GLY A 165 2.11 5.70 -16.66
C GLY A 165 0.86 5.67 -17.54
N VAL A 166 0.61 4.55 -18.20
CA VAL A 166 -0.64 4.25 -18.90
C VAL A 166 -1.15 2.91 -18.45
N THR A 167 -2.38 2.84 -17.97
CA THR A 167 -3.02 1.58 -17.61
C THR A 167 -4.27 1.36 -18.44
N TYR A 168 -4.57 0.10 -18.69
CA TYR A 168 -5.83 -0.33 -19.31
C TYR A 168 -6.36 -1.56 -18.59
N SER A 169 -7.64 -1.55 -18.24
CA SER A 169 -8.30 -2.71 -17.65
C SER A 169 -9.69 -2.89 -18.27
N SER A 170 -9.93 -4.06 -18.85
CA SER A 170 -11.23 -4.41 -19.43
C SER A 170 -11.49 -5.90 -19.33
N GLY A 171 -12.54 -6.28 -18.60
CA GLY A 171 -12.90 -7.67 -18.38
C GLY A 171 -11.77 -8.46 -17.68
N ALA A 172 -11.23 -9.45 -18.36
CA ALA A 172 -10.17 -10.31 -17.84
C ALA A 172 -8.74 -9.78 -18.09
N ILE A 173 -8.59 -8.68 -18.82
CA ILE A 173 -7.27 -8.15 -19.23
C ILE A 173 -6.94 -6.90 -18.43
N SER A 174 -5.71 -6.81 -17.94
CA SER A 174 -5.07 -5.58 -17.50
C SER A 174 -3.71 -5.42 -18.18
N VAL A 175 -3.38 -4.19 -18.53
CA VAL A 175 -2.09 -3.79 -19.13
C VAL A 175 -1.61 -2.55 -18.42
N ALA A 176 -0.32 -2.50 -18.09
CA ALA A 176 0.33 -1.30 -17.60
C ALA A 176 1.61 -1.06 -18.42
N VAL A 177 1.88 0.20 -18.70
CA VAL A 177 3.13 0.67 -19.34
C VAL A 177 3.58 1.88 -18.54
N GLU A 178 4.84 1.90 -18.16
CA GLU A 178 5.45 2.99 -17.43
C GLU A 178 6.79 3.34 -18.08
N ALA A 179 7.15 4.62 -18.05
CA ALA A 179 8.44 5.11 -18.52
C ALA A 179 8.84 6.35 -17.72
N ASP A 180 10.12 6.47 -17.39
CA ASP A 180 10.68 7.61 -16.69
C ASP A 180 11.78 8.32 -17.50
N ASP A 181 12.15 9.54 -17.05
CA ASP A 181 13.21 10.35 -17.60
C ASP A 181 14.41 10.48 -16.65
N ALA A 182 14.63 9.50 -15.78
CA ALA A 182 15.80 9.43 -14.92
C ALA A 182 17.10 9.44 -15.75
N THR A 183 18.25 9.60 -15.09
CA THR A 183 19.56 9.63 -15.77
C THR A 183 19.83 8.38 -16.60
N ASP A 184 19.33 7.24 -16.14
CA ASP A 184 19.25 5.98 -16.89
C ASP A 184 17.77 5.75 -17.19
N GLU A 185 17.26 6.35 -18.28
CA GLU A 185 15.85 6.24 -18.70
C GLU A 185 15.40 4.80 -18.70
N SER A 186 14.27 4.53 -18.04
CA SER A 186 13.71 3.18 -17.97
C SER A 186 12.28 3.11 -18.51
N TRP A 187 11.87 1.93 -18.92
CA TRP A 187 10.48 1.64 -19.21
C TRP A 187 10.15 0.18 -18.92
N GLU A 188 8.92 -0.05 -18.53
CA GLU A 188 8.38 -1.39 -18.39
C GLU A 188 6.98 -1.50 -19.00
N ALA A 189 6.61 -2.70 -19.42
CA ALA A 189 5.27 -3.02 -19.89
C ALA A 189 4.85 -4.37 -19.33
N THR A 190 3.70 -4.41 -18.67
CA THR A 190 3.16 -5.61 -18.06
C THR A 190 1.73 -5.89 -18.55
N MET A 191 1.35 -7.16 -18.59
CA MET A 191 0.00 -7.60 -18.90
C MET A 191 -0.39 -8.74 -17.96
N ALA A 192 -1.60 -8.68 -17.44
CA ALA A 192 -2.23 -9.79 -16.73
C ALA A 192 -3.53 -10.18 -17.44
N TYR A 193 -3.79 -11.48 -17.51
CA TYR A 193 -5.02 -12.05 -18.05
C TYR A 193 -5.62 -13.06 -17.06
N ASP A 194 -6.80 -12.74 -16.54
CA ASP A 194 -7.55 -13.65 -15.67
C ASP A 194 -8.10 -14.82 -16.48
N LEU A 195 -7.57 -16.02 -16.20
CA LEU A 195 -7.99 -17.27 -16.81
C LEU A 195 -9.23 -17.88 -16.13
N GLY A 196 -9.67 -17.27 -15.03
CA GLY A 196 -10.74 -17.80 -14.18
C GLY A 196 -10.26 -18.90 -13.22
N GLY A 197 -11.08 -19.20 -12.22
CA GLY A 197 -10.78 -20.25 -11.25
C GLY A 197 -9.56 -19.99 -10.36
N GLY A 198 -9.17 -18.71 -10.18
CA GLY A 198 -7.98 -18.32 -9.43
C GLY A 198 -6.68 -18.40 -10.21
N ALA A 199 -6.72 -18.63 -11.52
CA ALA A 199 -5.53 -18.64 -12.38
C ALA A 199 -5.36 -17.31 -13.12
N THR A 200 -4.14 -16.77 -13.17
CA THR A 200 -3.79 -15.55 -13.91
C THR A 200 -2.53 -15.79 -14.74
N PHE A 201 -2.58 -15.46 -16.02
CA PHE A 201 -1.42 -15.41 -16.90
C PHE A 201 -0.81 -14.03 -16.84
N ASN A 202 0.51 -13.94 -16.61
CA ASN A 202 1.27 -12.69 -16.56
C ASN A 202 2.34 -12.69 -17.65
N LEU A 203 2.56 -11.52 -18.24
CA LEU A 203 3.60 -11.23 -19.22
C LEU A 203 4.18 -9.87 -18.91
N GLY A 204 5.50 -9.70 -19.03
CA GLY A 204 6.17 -8.41 -18.87
C GLY A 204 7.44 -8.30 -19.68
N THR A 205 7.86 -7.08 -19.95
CA THR A 205 9.13 -6.74 -20.61
C THR A 205 9.56 -5.34 -20.21
N ASN A 206 10.86 -5.08 -20.20
CA ASN A 206 11.45 -3.80 -19.80
C ASN A 206 12.58 -3.37 -20.77
N ASP A 207 13.20 -2.23 -20.50
CA ASP A 207 14.31 -1.64 -21.24
C ASP A 207 15.60 -2.47 -21.22
N ASP A 208 15.82 -3.27 -20.17
CA ASP A 208 16.93 -4.23 -20.06
C ASP A 208 16.79 -5.46 -21.00
N GLU A 209 15.82 -5.45 -21.91
CA GLU A 209 15.47 -6.58 -22.77
C GLU A 209 15.05 -7.85 -21.99
N THR A 210 14.74 -7.72 -20.71
CA THR A 210 14.20 -8.82 -19.91
C THR A 210 12.74 -9.03 -20.27
N THR A 211 12.36 -10.28 -20.49
CA THR A 211 10.98 -10.66 -20.78
C THR A 211 10.58 -11.84 -19.94
N PHE A 212 9.43 -11.78 -19.34
CA PHE A 212 8.87 -12.87 -18.58
C PHE A 212 7.48 -13.28 -19.05
N ALA A 213 7.12 -14.54 -18.81
CA ALA A 213 5.76 -15.05 -18.95
C ALA A 213 5.52 -16.14 -17.90
N GLY A 214 4.39 -16.09 -17.23
CA GLY A 214 4.07 -17.06 -16.17
C GLY A 214 2.58 -17.20 -15.92
N VAL A 215 2.20 -18.23 -15.17
CA VAL A 215 0.84 -18.44 -14.68
C VAL A 215 0.87 -18.58 -13.16
N GLY A 216 0.18 -17.67 -12.48
CA GLY A 216 -0.04 -17.71 -11.04
C GLY A 216 -1.38 -18.39 -10.72
N PHE A 217 -1.47 -19.00 -9.53
CA PHE A 217 -2.69 -19.60 -9.01
C PHE A 217 -2.95 -19.13 -7.59
N SER A 218 -4.19 -18.70 -7.30
CA SER A 218 -4.68 -18.42 -5.95
C SER A 218 -5.82 -19.37 -5.59
N PHE A 219 -5.79 -19.94 -4.38
CA PHE A 219 -6.76 -20.96 -3.94
C PHE A 219 -7.50 -20.51 -2.68
#